data_93df1a540e891cc897799285ee362ee5
#
_entry.id   93df1a540e891cc897799285ee362ee5
#
_cell.length_a   1.000
_cell.length_b   1.000
_cell.length_c   1.000
_cell.angle_alpha   90.00
_cell.angle_beta   90.00
_cell.angle_gamma   90.00
#
_symmetry.space_group_name_H-M   'P 1'
#
loop_
_entity.id
_entity.type
_entity.pdbx_description
1 polymer ?
#
loop_
_entity_poly.entity_id
_entity_poly.type
_entity_poly.pdbx_seq_one_letter_code
_entity_poly.pdbx_strand_id
1 'polypeptide(L)'
;MRTPHPTLRSRLLNLLALTLAAGLAAPAAAQSAAPAPSAEPLWEVGGVAFGLTQQAWPGASEDVQRAIAVPYVLYRGPWLRIDRGAFGLRAVKKSDFELDIGFSGSLGSSAKDTVARRGMPELGTLVEFGPRGRWDLGSAPGGGQWRVELPLRGVFDVTERFASRGLALEPEIQWNHPGLAGWRLTASAGALLGDRQLAGTFYDVAPAYATALRPAYEAKAGLIAWRLGLTASHRLTRDWRVFGFGRLDSVAGAANADSPLVSRTTGYSAGVGLQWTWMRSERPAAD
;
A
#
# COMPACT_ATOMS: atom_id res chain seq x y z
N MET A 1 -36.72 64.45 11.97
CA MET A 1 -35.37 63.90 11.59
C MET A 1 -34.94 62.91 12.64
N ARG A 2 -34.92 61.57 12.31
CA ARG A 2 -34.51 60.51 13.20
C ARG A 2 -33.12 60.05 12.74
N THR A 3 -32.14 60.16 13.62
CA THR A 3 -30.77 59.63 13.39
C THR A 3 -30.78 58.12 13.56
N PRO A 4 -30.17 57.33 12.66
CA PRO A 4 -30.08 55.88 12.82
C PRO A 4 -28.97 55.52 13.81
N HIS A 5 -29.30 54.64 14.78
CA HIS A 5 -28.32 54.02 15.69
C HIS A 5 -27.53 52.94 14.95
N PRO A 6 -26.21 52.84 15.12
CA PRO A 6 -25.42 51.79 14.51
C PRO A 6 -25.69 50.45 15.18
N THR A 7 -25.89 49.42 14.36
CA THR A 7 -26.19 48.04 14.78
C THR A 7 -25.00 47.36 15.45
N LEU A 8 -25.27 46.45 16.35
CA LEU A 8 -24.27 45.67 17.15
C LEU A 8 -23.15 45.02 16.30
N ARG A 9 -23.39 44.76 15.03
CA ARG A 9 -22.42 44.17 14.10
C ARG A 9 -21.22 45.05 13.76
N SER A 10 -21.40 46.38 13.75
CA SER A 10 -20.31 47.30 13.45
C SER A 10 -19.35 47.52 14.62
N ARG A 11 -19.76 47.21 15.85
CA ARG A 11 -18.90 47.31 17.03
C ARG A 11 -17.98 46.10 17.21
N LEU A 12 -18.36 44.89 16.74
CA LEU A 12 -17.54 43.67 16.79
C LEU A 12 -16.42 43.69 15.75
N LEU A 13 -16.64 44.31 14.58
CA LEU A 13 -15.59 44.40 13.54
C LEU A 13 -14.49 45.42 13.89
N ASN A 14 -14.79 46.47 14.67
CA ASN A 14 -13.80 47.46 15.09
C ASN A 14 -12.97 47.01 16.32
N LEU A 15 -13.43 46.03 17.09
CA LEU A 15 -12.66 45.44 18.18
C LEU A 15 -11.65 44.36 17.70
N LEU A 16 -11.92 43.77 16.53
CA LEU A 16 -10.97 42.76 15.94
C LEU A 16 -9.80 43.41 15.19
N ALA A 17 -9.92 44.68 14.79
CA ALA A 17 -8.88 45.40 14.04
C ALA A 17 -7.84 46.11 14.95
N LEU A 18 -8.09 46.24 16.25
CA LEU A 18 -7.18 46.94 17.17
C LEU A 18 -6.25 46.01 17.97
N THR A 19 -6.39 44.68 17.86
CA THR A 19 -5.55 43.71 18.55
C THR A 19 -4.44 43.12 17.66
N LEU A 20 -4.31 43.56 16.40
CA LEU A 20 -3.30 43.04 15.46
C LEU A 20 -2.07 43.96 15.26
N ALA A 21 -1.96 45.08 15.98
CA ALA A 21 -0.87 46.04 15.78
C ALA A 21 0.14 46.18 16.93
N ALA A 22 0.13 45.31 17.93
CA ALA A 22 1.05 45.37 19.08
C ALA A 22 1.86 44.06 19.29
N GLY A 23 2.48 43.52 18.23
CA GLY A 23 3.22 42.25 18.31
C GLY A 23 4.42 42.12 17.39
N LEU A 24 5.14 43.22 17.07
CA LEU A 24 6.36 43.15 16.24
C LEU A 24 7.54 43.79 16.95
N ALA A 25 7.97 43.19 18.06
CA ALA A 25 9.33 43.32 18.57
C ALA A 25 9.64 42.10 19.45
N ALA A 26 9.78 40.93 18.81
CA ALA A 26 10.45 39.81 19.45
C ALA A 26 11.95 39.90 19.12
N PRO A 27 12.82 39.73 20.10
CA PRO A 27 14.27 39.66 19.85
C PRO A 27 14.54 38.45 18.96
N ALA A 28 15.49 38.57 18.04
CA ALA A 28 16.07 37.50 17.27
C ALA A 28 16.68 36.45 18.21
N ALA A 29 15.85 35.62 18.80
CA ALA A 29 16.26 34.38 19.44
C ALA A 29 16.79 33.47 18.34
N ALA A 30 18.05 33.08 18.48
CA ALA A 30 18.74 32.12 17.61
C ALA A 30 17.78 31.00 17.24
N GLN A 31 17.43 30.94 15.97
CA GLN A 31 16.79 29.75 15.38
C GLN A 31 17.77 28.61 15.59
N SER A 32 17.58 27.85 16.64
CA SER A 32 18.19 26.53 16.73
C SER A 32 17.80 25.81 15.46
N ALA A 33 18.79 25.63 14.57
CA ALA A 33 18.62 24.90 13.34
C ALA A 33 17.89 23.60 13.69
N ALA A 34 16.70 23.38 13.12
CA ALA A 34 16.02 22.11 13.27
C ALA A 34 17.06 21.03 12.93
N PRO A 35 17.23 19.99 13.74
CA PRO A 35 18.23 18.98 13.47
C PRO A 35 17.97 18.48 12.05
N ALA A 36 19.01 18.57 11.21
CA ALA A 36 18.96 18.08 9.85
C ALA A 36 18.36 16.66 9.89
N PRO A 37 17.45 16.29 8.96
CA PRO A 37 16.84 14.97 8.97
C PRO A 37 17.99 13.96 9.03
N SER A 38 18.08 13.23 10.14
CA SER A 38 19.17 12.27 10.38
C SER A 38 19.18 11.33 9.20
N ALA A 39 20.27 11.33 8.42
CA ALA A 39 20.41 10.47 7.26
C ALA A 39 20.02 9.04 7.65
N GLU A 40 19.18 8.39 6.87
CA GLU A 40 18.74 7.02 7.15
C GLU A 40 20.01 6.13 7.23
N PRO A 41 20.09 5.15 8.14
CA PRO A 41 21.27 4.29 8.26
C PRO A 41 21.42 3.42 7.00
N LEU A 42 22.66 3.09 6.65
CA LEU A 42 22.96 2.23 5.49
C LEU A 42 22.26 0.88 5.59
N TRP A 43 22.22 0.30 6.79
CA TRP A 43 21.47 -0.94 7.02
C TRP A 43 20.78 -0.94 8.39
N GLU A 44 19.70 -1.69 8.48
CA GLU A 44 18.95 -1.98 9.70
C GLU A 44 18.58 -3.46 9.73
N VAL A 45 18.62 -4.05 10.91
CA VAL A 45 18.16 -5.43 11.17
C VAL A 45 17.18 -5.40 12.33
N GLY A 46 16.12 -6.15 12.23
CA GLY A 46 15.10 -6.17 13.25
C GLY A 46 14.04 -7.24 13.06
N GLY A 47 12.92 -7.06 13.74
CA GLY A 47 11.73 -7.89 13.63
C GLY A 47 10.50 -7.07 13.24
N VAL A 48 9.60 -7.70 12.50
CA VAL A 48 8.27 -7.17 12.19
C VAL A 48 7.24 -8.19 12.66
N ALA A 49 6.26 -7.72 13.44
CA ALA A 49 5.07 -8.49 13.77
C ALA A 49 3.84 -7.74 13.26
N PHE A 50 2.95 -8.42 12.53
CA PHE A 50 1.72 -7.82 12.04
C PHE A 50 0.58 -8.81 11.98
N GLY A 51 -0.63 -8.30 12.21
CA GLY A 51 -1.88 -8.99 11.96
C GLY A 51 -2.59 -8.38 10.76
N LEU A 52 -3.24 -9.23 9.98
CA LEU A 52 -4.00 -8.79 8.82
C LEU A 52 -5.25 -9.64 8.61
N THR A 53 -6.24 -9.02 7.99
CA THR A 53 -7.36 -9.68 7.34
C THR A 53 -7.35 -9.30 5.86
N GLN A 54 -7.64 -10.26 5.00
CA GLN A 54 -7.75 -10.04 3.55
C GLN A 54 -8.80 -10.95 2.95
N GLN A 55 -9.38 -10.56 1.82
CA GLN A 55 -10.18 -11.51 1.02
C GLN A 55 -9.34 -12.73 0.63
N ALA A 56 -9.98 -13.88 0.60
CA ALA A 56 -9.34 -15.13 0.15
C ALA A 56 -8.83 -15.04 -1.32
N TRP A 57 -9.57 -14.35 -2.18
CA TRP A 57 -9.21 -13.87 -3.53
C TRP A 57 -10.11 -12.69 -3.89
N PRO A 58 -9.79 -11.87 -4.89
CA PRO A 58 -10.65 -10.76 -5.29
C PRO A 58 -12.06 -11.27 -5.70
N GLY A 59 -13.09 -10.76 -5.01
CA GLY A 59 -14.49 -11.21 -5.20
C GLY A 59 -14.94 -12.36 -4.29
N ALA A 60 -14.08 -12.91 -3.43
CA ALA A 60 -14.49 -13.89 -2.42
C ALA A 60 -15.38 -13.26 -1.34
N SER A 61 -16.35 -14.00 -0.82
CA SER A 61 -17.12 -13.62 0.37
C SER A 61 -16.33 -13.85 1.66
N GLU A 62 -15.40 -14.78 1.64
CA GLU A 62 -14.62 -15.19 2.79
C GLU A 62 -13.34 -14.39 2.93
N ASP A 63 -12.97 -14.12 4.18
CA ASP A 63 -11.76 -13.42 4.54
C ASP A 63 -10.78 -14.36 5.26
N VAL A 64 -9.48 -14.17 5.00
CA VAL A 64 -8.39 -14.90 5.64
C VAL A 64 -7.75 -13.98 6.68
N GLN A 65 -7.59 -14.48 7.90
CA GLN A 65 -6.92 -13.76 8.98
C GLN A 65 -5.61 -14.46 9.32
N ARG A 66 -4.55 -13.69 9.49
CA ARG A 66 -3.23 -14.20 9.88
C ARG A 66 -2.51 -13.22 10.79
N ALA A 67 -1.68 -13.77 11.67
CA ALA A 67 -0.66 -13.05 12.41
C ALA A 67 0.71 -13.61 12.01
N ILE A 68 1.64 -12.74 11.70
CA ILE A 68 2.96 -13.10 11.17
C ILE A 68 4.01 -12.32 11.96
N ALA A 69 5.09 -13.00 12.33
CA ALA A 69 6.27 -12.36 12.91
C ALA A 69 7.50 -12.89 12.14
N VAL A 70 8.27 -11.98 11.57
CA VAL A 70 9.43 -12.30 10.75
C VAL A 70 10.59 -11.37 11.03
N PRO A 71 11.84 -11.83 10.94
CA PRO A 71 13.00 -10.94 10.89
C PRO A 71 12.97 -10.12 9.60
N TYR A 72 13.55 -8.91 9.66
CA TYR A 72 13.77 -8.09 8.47
C TYR A 72 15.21 -7.58 8.43
N VAL A 73 15.68 -7.34 7.23
CA VAL A 73 16.93 -6.65 6.93
C VAL A 73 16.60 -5.54 5.94
N LEU A 74 17.00 -4.32 6.26
CA LEU A 74 16.98 -3.19 5.32
C LEU A 74 18.41 -2.85 4.96
N TYR A 75 18.65 -2.61 3.68
CA TYR A 75 19.95 -2.17 3.17
C TYR A 75 19.73 -1.07 2.12
N ARG A 76 20.41 0.06 2.26
CA ARG A 76 20.24 1.26 1.43
C ARG A 76 21.55 1.65 0.75
N GLY A 77 22.12 0.71 0.02
CA GLY A 77 23.32 0.97 -0.77
C GLY A 77 23.01 1.50 -2.17
N PRO A 78 24.04 1.93 -2.92
CA PRO A 78 23.86 2.52 -4.24
C PRO A 78 23.38 1.52 -5.30
N TRP A 79 23.74 0.24 -5.16
CA TRP A 79 23.45 -0.83 -6.13
C TRP A 79 22.35 -1.77 -5.65
N LEU A 80 22.38 -2.13 -4.37
CA LEU A 80 21.42 -2.99 -3.74
C LEU A 80 20.62 -2.16 -2.74
N ARG A 81 19.31 -2.15 -2.90
CA ARG A 81 18.42 -1.50 -1.96
C ARG A 81 17.35 -2.50 -1.51
N ILE A 82 17.31 -2.74 -0.23
CA ILE A 82 16.27 -3.53 0.42
C ILE A 82 15.56 -2.55 1.35
N ASP A 83 14.47 -1.92 0.87
CA ASP A 83 13.74 -0.92 1.64
C ASP A 83 12.24 -1.09 1.43
N ARG A 84 11.47 -1.07 2.52
CA ARG A 84 10.01 -0.98 2.65
C ARG A 84 9.17 -1.41 1.43
N GLY A 85 9.21 -2.70 1.08
CA GLY A 85 8.43 -3.25 -0.03
C GLY A 85 9.15 -3.27 -1.38
N ALA A 86 10.41 -2.84 -1.41
CA ALA A 86 11.31 -3.07 -2.53
C ALA A 86 12.49 -3.90 -2.06
N PHE A 87 12.55 -5.15 -2.47
CA PHE A 87 13.75 -5.95 -2.44
C PHE A 87 14.31 -5.96 -3.85
N GLY A 88 15.47 -5.34 -4.08
CA GLY A 88 15.99 -5.47 -5.42
C GLY A 88 17.17 -4.57 -5.75
N LEU A 89 17.68 -4.89 -6.92
CA LEU A 89 18.70 -4.11 -7.59
C LEU A 89 18.03 -2.85 -8.16
N ARG A 90 18.50 -1.69 -7.75
CA ARG A 90 18.17 -0.44 -8.43
C ARG A 90 18.84 -0.46 -9.79
N ALA A 91 18.07 -0.68 -10.86
CA ALA A 91 18.62 -0.78 -12.22
C ALA A 91 18.94 0.61 -12.80
N VAL A 92 18.06 1.58 -12.57
CA VAL A 92 18.20 2.95 -13.09
C VAL A 92 17.57 3.94 -12.11
N LYS A 93 18.26 5.06 -11.85
CA LYS A 93 17.70 6.23 -11.17
C LYS A 93 18.03 7.48 -11.98
N LYS A 94 17.00 8.22 -12.36
CA LYS A 94 17.06 9.60 -12.86
C LYS A 94 16.36 10.50 -11.85
N SER A 95 16.29 11.80 -12.10
CA SER A 95 15.70 12.78 -11.20
C SER A 95 14.25 12.43 -10.80
N ASP A 96 13.47 11.95 -11.73
CA ASP A 96 12.02 11.72 -11.65
C ASP A 96 11.59 10.28 -11.96
N PHE A 97 12.54 9.41 -12.35
CA PHE A 97 12.28 8.02 -12.71
C PHE A 97 13.20 7.05 -11.98
N GLU A 98 12.64 5.98 -11.45
CA GLU A 98 13.40 4.86 -10.89
C GLU A 98 12.84 3.53 -11.43
N LEU A 99 13.74 2.63 -11.84
CA LEU A 99 13.42 1.25 -12.18
C LEU A 99 14.08 0.34 -11.14
N ASP A 100 13.27 -0.45 -10.46
CA ASP A 100 13.72 -1.44 -9.48
C ASP A 100 12.99 -2.78 -9.65
N ILE A 101 13.24 -3.72 -8.73
CA ILE A 101 12.46 -4.96 -8.62
C ILE A 101 11.52 -4.81 -7.43
N GLY A 102 10.23 -4.90 -7.69
CA GLY A 102 9.18 -4.90 -6.68
C GLY A 102 8.84 -6.31 -6.22
N PHE A 103 8.42 -6.42 -4.96
CA PHE A 103 7.91 -7.65 -4.36
C PHE A 103 6.53 -7.41 -3.77
N SER A 104 5.70 -8.42 -3.82
CA SER A 104 4.38 -8.46 -3.20
C SER A 104 4.08 -9.89 -2.77
N GLY A 105 2.96 -10.10 -2.11
CA GLY A 105 2.51 -11.43 -1.75
C GLY A 105 1.07 -11.46 -1.27
N SER A 106 0.47 -12.62 -1.40
CA SER A 106 -0.88 -12.91 -0.94
C SER A 106 -0.86 -14.20 -0.15
N LEU A 107 -1.50 -14.19 1.00
CA LEU A 107 -1.63 -15.38 1.83
C LEU A 107 -2.65 -16.33 1.22
N GLY A 108 -2.32 -17.61 1.20
CA GLY A 108 -3.17 -18.67 0.71
C GLY A 108 -4.44 -18.84 1.55
N SER A 109 -5.46 -19.41 0.93
CA SER A 109 -6.72 -19.79 1.60
C SER A 109 -6.98 -21.28 1.43
N SER A 110 -7.44 -21.92 2.51
CA SER A 110 -7.86 -23.32 2.47
C SER A 110 -9.21 -23.45 1.75
N ALA A 111 -9.31 -24.41 0.83
CA ALA A 111 -10.57 -24.74 0.19
C ALA A 111 -11.61 -25.31 1.20
N LYS A 112 -11.17 -25.78 2.37
CA LYS A 112 -12.06 -26.22 3.44
C LYS A 112 -12.75 -25.07 4.16
N ASP A 113 -12.05 -23.93 4.23
CA ASP A 113 -12.51 -22.73 4.93
C ASP A 113 -13.34 -21.80 4.03
N THR A 114 -13.38 -22.09 2.71
CA THR A 114 -14.12 -21.28 1.72
C THR A 114 -15.25 -22.09 1.10
N VAL A 115 -16.49 -21.60 1.25
CA VAL A 115 -17.68 -22.28 0.74
C VAL A 115 -17.65 -22.36 -0.79
N ALA A 116 -17.27 -21.28 -1.44
CA ALA A 116 -17.24 -21.19 -2.91
C ALA A 116 -16.25 -22.18 -3.55
N ARG A 117 -15.16 -22.53 -2.89
CA ARG A 117 -14.11 -23.43 -3.42
C ARG A 117 -14.12 -24.82 -2.78
N ARG A 118 -15.15 -25.17 -2.02
CA ARG A 118 -15.22 -26.48 -1.35
C ARG A 118 -15.02 -27.64 -2.34
N GLY A 119 -14.07 -28.53 -2.05
CA GLY A 119 -13.70 -29.67 -2.88
C GLY A 119 -12.81 -29.34 -4.08
N MET A 120 -12.42 -28.08 -4.27
CA MET A 120 -11.42 -27.67 -5.25
C MET A 120 -10.01 -27.67 -4.62
N PRO A 121 -8.94 -27.57 -5.43
CA PRO A 121 -7.59 -27.33 -4.91
C PRO A 121 -7.51 -26.07 -4.05
N GLU A 122 -6.65 -26.11 -3.04
CA GLU A 122 -6.38 -24.94 -2.18
C GLU A 122 -5.70 -23.83 -2.97
N LEU A 123 -5.93 -22.58 -2.56
CA LEU A 123 -5.13 -21.47 -3.03
C LEU A 123 -3.89 -21.36 -2.16
N GLY A 124 -2.74 -21.63 -2.76
CA GLY A 124 -1.46 -21.52 -2.09
C GLY A 124 -1.09 -20.09 -1.72
N THR A 125 -0.04 -19.96 -0.92
CA THR A 125 0.56 -18.65 -0.64
C THR A 125 1.33 -18.19 -1.86
N LEU A 126 0.94 -17.05 -2.41
CA LEU A 126 1.55 -16.48 -3.60
C LEU A 126 2.63 -15.46 -3.20
N VAL A 127 3.76 -15.52 -3.87
CA VAL A 127 4.79 -14.48 -3.87
C VAL A 127 4.93 -13.93 -5.28
N GLU A 128 5.14 -12.64 -5.35
CA GLU A 128 5.19 -11.92 -6.62
C GLU A 128 6.47 -11.08 -6.66
N PHE A 129 7.18 -11.09 -7.77
CA PHE A 129 8.34 -10.23 -7.98
C PHE A 129 8.56 -9.95 -9.46
N GLY A 130 9.14 -8.80 -9.73
CA GLY A 130 9.44 -8.37 -11.08
C GLY A 130 9.78 -6.89 -11.18
N PRO A 131 10.08 -6.40 -12.39
CA PRO A 131 10.43 -5.00 -12.62
C PRO A 131 9.28 -4.07 -12.23
N ARG A 132 9.64 -2.92 -11.64
CA ARG A 132 8.72 -1.86 -11.28
C ARG A 132 9.29 -0.51 -11.70
N GLY A 133 8.59 0.15 -12.60
CA GLY A 133 8.84 1.55 -12.95
C GLY A 133 8.14 2.47 -11.96
N ARG A 134 8.83 3.52 -11.52
CA ARG A 134 8.30 4.57 -10.64
C ARG A 134 8.60 5.94 -11.23
N TRP A 135 7.59 6.79 -11.34
CA TRP A 135 7.69 8.17 -11.82
C TRP A 135 7.20 9.14 -10.76
N ASP A 136 8.08 10.00 -10.29
CA ASP A 136 7.71 11.10 -9.42
C ASP A 136 7.15 12.25 -10.26
N LEU A 137 5.86 12.56 -10.09
CA LEU A 137 5.13 13.57 -10.85
C LEU A 137 5.19 14.97 -10.23
N GLY A 138 5.93 15.11 -9.12
CA GLY A 138 6.08 16.39 -8.41
C GLY A 138 5.08 16.59 -7.27
N SER A 139 4.99 17.84 -6.82
CA SER A 139 4.23 18.21 -5.63
C SER A 139 2.73 18.08 -5.82
N ALA A 140 2.05 17.57 -4.79
CA ALA A 140 0.60 17.50 -4.73
C ALA A 140 0.04 18.62 -3.84
N PRO A 141 -1.22 19.04 -4.05
CA PRO A 141 -1.91 19.93 -3.13
C PRO A 141 -1.91 19.40 -1.69
N GLY A 142 -1.78 20.27 -0.71
CA GLY A 142 -1.77 19.90 0.71
C GLY A 142 -0.43 19.36 1.24
N GLY A 143 0.66 19.46 0.46
CA GLY A 143 2.01 19.14 0.93
C GLY A 143 2.44 17.68 0.71
N GLY A 144 1.86 16.99 -0.24
CA GLY A 144 2.27 15.65 -0.65
C GLY A 144 3.05 15.65 -1.97
N GLN A 145 3.31 14.44 -2.47
CA GLN A 145 3.92 14.17 -3.78
C GLN A 145 3.09 13.13 -4.52
N TRP A 146 2.87 13.36 -5.81
CA TRP A 146 2.28 12.39 -6.70
C TRP A 146 3.35 11.47 -7.28
N ARG A 147 3.03 10.17 -7.34
CA ARG A 147 3.86 9.15 -7.96
C ARG A 147 2.98 8.21 -8.77
N VAL A 148 3.50 7.75 -9.90
CA VAL A 148 2.93 6.62 -10.65
C VAL A 148 3.85 5.44 -10.48
N GLU A 149 3.28 4.26 -10.21
CA GLU A 149 3.99 2.99 -10.19
C GLU A 149 3.42 2.03 -11.23
N LEU A 150 4.31 1.29 -11.88
CA LEU A 150 3.95 0.28 -12.87
C LEU A 150 4.77 -1.00 -12.62
N PRO A 151 4.36 -1.84 -11.66
CA PRO A 151 4.98 -3.13 -11.42
C PRO A 151 4.44 -4.19 -12.39
N LEU A 152 5.34 -4.92 -13.06
CA LEU A 152 5.06 -6.14 -13.79
C LEU A 152 5.72 -7.30 -13.04
N ARG A 153 4.93 -8.23 -12.51
CA ARG A 153 5.42 -9.27 -11.62
C ARG A 153 5.05 -10.66 -12.10
N GLY A 154 6.00 -11.58 -12.03
CA GLY A 154 5.74 -13.01 -12.06
C GLY A 154 5.15 -13.44 -10.72
N VAL A 155 4.11 -14.28 -10.76
CA VAL A 155 3.40 -14.80 -9.59
C VAL A 155 3.75 -16.26 -9.41
N PHE A 156 4.16 -16.65 -8.20
CA PHE A 156 4.62 -17.99 -7.87
C PHE A 156 3.96 -18.50 -6.59
N ASP A 157 3.60 -19.77 -6.58
CA ASP A 157 3.02 -20.44 -5.43
C ASP A 157 4.12 -21.13 -4.61
N VAL A 158 4.41 -20.59 -3.43
CA VAL A 158 5.45 -21.14 -2.55
C VAL A 158 5.06 -22.47 -1.90
N THR A 159 3.78 -22.79 -1.84
CA THR A 159 3.28 -24.05 -1.29
C THR A 159 3.37 -25.17 -2.30
N GLU A 160 3.47 -24.87 -3.60
CA GLU A 160 3.65 -25.80 -4.70
C GLU A 160 5.03 -25.64 -5.37
N ARG A 161 6.11 -25.67 -4.60
CA ARG A 161 7.50 -25.63 -5.10
C ARG A 161 7.79 -24.48 -6.05
N PHE A 162 7.27 -23.29 -5.78
CA PHE A 162 7.38 -22.10 -6.64
C PHE A 162 6.77 -22.29 -8.04
N ALA A 163 5.69 -23.08 -8.14
CA ALA A 163 4.95 -23.20 -9.40
C ALA A 163 4.51 -21.83 -9.90
N SER A 164 4.77 -21.54 -11.19
CA SER A 164 4.32 -20.29 -11.80
C SER A 164 2.80 -20.25 -11.85
N ARG A 165 2.22 -19.10 -11.46
CA ARG A 165 0.80 -18.80 -11.51
C ARG A 165 0.47 -17.70 -12.51
N GLY A 166 1.43 -17.28 -13.33
CA GLY A 166 1.26 -16.29 -14.38
C GLY A 166 1.86 -14.92 -14.06
N LEU A 167 1.32 -13.90 -14.71
CA LEU A 167 1.81 -12.53 -14.64
C LEU A 167 0.73 -11.59 -14.09
N ALA A 168 1.18 -10.66 -13.23
CA ALA A 168 0.39 -9.56 -12.71
C ALA A 168 0.96 -8.22 -13.17
N LEU A 169 0.12 -7.31 -13.67
CA LEU A 169 0.42 -5.92 -13.94
C LEU A 169 -0.46 -5.05 -13.05
N GLU A 170 0.12 -4.13 -12.28
CA GLU A 170 -0.62 -3.35 -11.29
C GLU A 170 -0.30 -1.85 -11.38
N PRO A 171 -0.75 -1.16 -12.46
CA PRO A 171 -0.61 0.28 -12.56
C PRO A 171 -1.34 0.98 -11.42
N GLU A 172 -0.66 1.90 -10.74
CA GLU A 172 -1.26 2.70 -9.69
C GLU A 172 -0.73 4.13 -9.64
N ILE A 173 -1.57 5.06 -9.22
CA ILE A 173 -1.20 6.41 -8.83
C ILE A 173 -1.21 6.50 -7.31
N GLN A 174 -0.20 7.11 -6.75
CA GLN A 174 -0.01 7.29 -5.31
C GLN A 174 0.08 8.76 -4.96
N TRP A 175 -0.58 9.14 -3.86
CA TRP A 175 -0.35 10.37 -3.14
C TRP A 175 0.43 10.06 -1.87
N ASN A 176 1.65 10.57 -1.78
CA ASN A 176 2.55 10.34 -0.65
C ASN A 176 2.67 11.63 0.16
N HIS A 177 2.18 11.61 1.41
CA HIS A 177 2.29 12.73 2.32
C HIS A 177 3.34 12.46 3.39
N PRO A 178 4.36 13.36 3.57
CA PRO A 178 5.50 13.12 4.46
C PRO A 178 5.15 13.11 5.94
N GLY A 179 3.98 13.66 6.32
CA GLY A 179 3.49 13.54 7.68
C GLY A 179 2.49 14.60 8.09
N LEU A 180 1.34 14.14 8.57
CA LEU A 180 0.46 14.90 9.40
C LEU A 180 0.66 14.43 10.85
N ALA A 181 1.09 15.31 11.76
CA ALA A 181 1.42 14.94 13.14
C ALA A 181 2.44 13.77 13.26
N GLY A 182 3.42 13.71 12.37
CA GLY A 182 4.47 12.66 12.36
C GLY A 182 4.06 11.35 11.66
N TRP A 183 2.83 11.22 11.17
CA TRP A 183 2.39 10.09 10.36
C TRP A 183 2.80 10.28 8.91
N ARG A 184 3.41 9.26 8.31
CA ARG A 184 3.58 9.16 6.86
C ARG A 184 2.37 8.45 6.29
N LEU A 185 1.74 9.05 5.28
CA LEU A 185 0.53 8.54 4.64
C LEU A 185 0.81 8.30 3.15
N THR A 186 0.28 7.21 2.63
CA THR A 186 0.21 6.94 1.19
C THR A 186 -1.20 6.52 0.86
N ALA A 187 -1.88 7.28 0.02
CA ALA A 187 -3.12 6.86 -0.60
C ALA A 187 -2.83 6.44 -2.04
N SER A 188 -3.47 5.37 -2.51
CA SER A 188 -3.27 4.85 -3.86
C SER A 188 -4.59 4.49 -4.54
N ALA A 189 -4.62 4.60 -5.86
CA ALA A 189 -5.69 4.12 -6.72
C ALA A 189 -5.07 3.44 -7.93
N GLY A 190 -5.56 2.25 -8.28
CA GLY A 190 -4.98 1.46 -9.35
C GLY A 190 -5.86 0.30 -9.79
N ALA A 191 -5.28 -0.59 -10.58
CA ALA A 191 -5.92 -1.77 -11.09
C ALA A 191 -4.96 -2.96 -11.05
N LEU A 192 -5.48 -4.14 -10.73
CA LEU A 192 -4.79 -5.40 -10.91
C LEU A 192 -5.25 -6.04 -12.21
N LEU A 193 -4.32 -6.24 -13.15
CA LEU A 193 -4.54 -7.02 -14.37
C LEU A 193 -3.76 -8.34 -14.26
N GLY A 194 -4.32 -9.40 -14.79
CA GLY A 194 -3.69 -10.72 -14.83
C GLY A 194 -3.74 -11.34 -16.21
N ASP A 195 -2.72 -12.15 -16.51
CA ASP A 195 -2.80 -13.04 -17.66
C ASP A 195 -3.84 -14.16 -17.43
N ARG A 196 -4.04 -15.02 -18.44
CA ARG A 196 -5.00 -16.13 -18.36
C ARG A 196 -4.65 -17.10 -17.21
N GLN A 197 -3.35 -17.31 -16.95
CA GLN A 197 -2.90 -18.27 -15.93
C GLN A 197 -3.17 -17.74 -14.51
N LEU A 198 -2.90 -16.45 -14.26
CA LEU A 198 -3.21 -15.82 -12.98
C LEU A 198 -4.71 -15.74 -12.74
N ALA A 199 -5.46 -15.31 -13.75
CA ALA A 199 -6.93 -15.28 -13.68
C ALA A 199 -7.51 -16.68 -13.39
N GLY A 200 -6.97 -17.72 -14.02
CA GLY A 200 -7.37 -19.12 -13.80
C GLY A 200 -7.10 -19.59 -12.37
N THR A 201 -6.02 -19.14 -11.76
CA THR A 201 -5.73 -19.45 -10.34
C THR A 201 -6.87 -19.03 -9.42
N PHE A 202 -7.50 -17.88 -9.68
CA PHE A 202 -8.57 -17.35 -8.84
C PHE A 202 -9.97 -17.83 -9.28
N TYR A 203 -10.22 -17.95 -10.59
CA TYR A 203 -11.59 -17.98 -11.13
C TYR A 203 -11.94 -19.23 -11.95
N ASP A 204 -10.98 -20.11 -12.32
CA ASP A 204 -11.30 -21.33 -13.05
C ASP A 204 -12.11 -22.31 -12.17
N VAL A 205 -13.11 -22.92 -12.79
CA VAL A 205 -13.82 -24.11 -12.28
C VAL A 205 -13.71 -25.21 -13.32
N ALA A 206 -12.76 -26.13 -13.13
CA ALA A 206 -12.63 -27.25 -14.03
C ALA A 206 -13.89 -28.14 -13.99
N PRO A 207 -14.27 -28.84 -15.09
CA PRO A 207 -15.47 -29.68 -15.15
C PRO A 207 -15.55 -30.70 -14.01
N ALA A 208 -14.42 -31.22 -13.56
CA ALA A 208 -14.36 -32.17 -12.44
C ALA A 208 -14.82 -31.58 -11.09
N TYR A 209 -14.82 -30.27 -10.96
CA TYR A 209 -15.23 -29.54 -9.74
C TYR A 209 -16.57 -28.80 -9.93
N ALA A 210 -17.19 -28.95 -11.10
CA ALA A 210 -18.47 -28.29 -11.39
C ALA A 210 -19.61 -28.92 -10.56
N THR A 211 -20.55 -28.08 -10.15
CA THR A 211 -21.78 -28.46 -9.47
C THR A 211 -22.96 -27.66 -10.04
N ALA A 212 -24.17 -27.98 -9.67
CA ALA A 212 -25.36 -27.21 -10.10
C ALA A 212 -25.30 -25.74 -9.70
N LEU A 213 -24.67 -25.41 -8.53
CA LEU A 213 -24.52 -24.04 -8.01
C LEU A 213 -23.17 -23.41 -8.40
N ARG A 214 -22.26 -24.18 -8.93
CA ARG A 214 -20.92 -23.73 -9.34
C ARG A 214 -20.61 -24.39 -10.70
N PRO A 215 -21.13 -23.87 -11.81
CA PRO A 215 -20.87 -24.40 -13.15
C PRO A 215 -19.38 -24.31 -13.51
N ALA A 216 -18.97 -25.12 -14.48
CA ALA A 216 -17.64 -25.03 -15.08
C ALA A 216 -17.43 -23.61 -15.65
N TYR A 217 -16.25 -23.04 -15.42
CA TYR A 217 -15.90 -21.70 -15.86
C TYR A 217 -14.43 -21.66 -16.26
N GLU A 218 -14.17 -21.02 -17.38
CA GLU A 218 -12.84 -20.76 -17.89
C GLU A 218 -12.55 -19.26 -17.81
N ALA A 219 -11.59 -18.90 -16.95
CA ALA A 219 -11.23 -17.51 -16.70
C ALA A 219 -10.56 -16.88 -17.93
N LYS A 220 -10.56 -15.56 -18.01
CA LYS A 220 -9.99 -14.77 -19.10
C LYS A 220 -8.94 -13.83 -18.55
N ALA A 221 -7.89 -13.60 -19.35
CA ALA A 221 -6.93 -12.52 -19.05
C ALA A 221 -7.64 -11.16 -19.05
N GLY A 222 -7.13 -10.23 -18.26
CA GLY A 222 -7.62 -8.86 -18.20
C GLY A 222 -7.69 -8.30 -16.79
N LEU A 223 -8.60 -7.34 -16.59
CA LEU A 223 -8.82 -6.73 -15.28
C LEU A 223 -9.31 -7.78 -14.27
N ILE A 224 -8.57 -7.92 -13.18
CA ILE A 224 -8.94 -8.74 -12.03
C ILE A 224 -9.71 -7.89 -11.00
N ALA A 225 -9.17 -6.71 -10.64
CA ALA A 225 -9.83 -5.81 -9.69
C ALA A 225 -9.34 -4.37 -9.84
N TRP A 226 -10.20 -3.41 -9.52
CA TRP A 226 -9.84 -2.05 -9.16
C TRP A 226 -9.41 -2.02 -7.70
N ARG A 227 -8.42 -1.17 -7.38
CA ARG A 227 -7.83 -1.09 -6.04
C ARG A 227 -7.78 0.33 -5.53
N LEU A 228 -8.20 0.53 -4.28
CA LEU A 228 -7.96 1.74 -3.52
C LEU A 228 -7.21 1.37 -2.25
N GLY A 229 -6.12 2.05 -1.97
CA GLY A 229 -5.24 1.75 -0.84
C GLY A 229 -4.98 2.96 0.03
N LEU A 230 -4.80 2.71 1.32
CA LEU A 230 -4.30 3.67 2.29
C LEU A 230 -3.27 2.98 3.17
N THR A 231 -2.08 3.54 3.26
CA THR A 231 -1.04 3.07 4.19
C THR A 231 -0.64 4.21 5.10
N ALA A 232 -0.49 3.91 6.38
CA ALA A 232 -0.05 4.86 7.39
C ALA A 232 1.12 4.26 8.18
N SER A 233 2.11 5.07 8.53
CA SER A 233 3.17 4.66 9.45
C SER A 233 3.66 5.81 10.32
N HIS A 234 3.97 5.49 11.57
CA HIS A 234 4.47 6.46 12.53
C HIS A 234 5.66 5.87 13.31
N ARG A 235 6.69 6.68 13.50
CA ARG A 235 7.85 6.31 14.33
C ARG A 235 7.54 6.65 15.78
N LEU A 236 7.32 5.64 16.62
CA LEU A 236 7.03 5.80 18.03
C LEU A 236 8.28 6.21 18.83
N THR A 237 9.39 5.55 18.52
CA THR A 237 10.69 5.82 19.11
C THR A 237 11.78 5.71 18.03
N ARG A 238 13.05 5.82 18.42
CA ARG A 238 14.16 5.57 17.50
C ARG A 238 14.17 4.15 16.93
N ASP A 239 13.68 3.16 17.70
CA ASP A 239 13.75 1.74 17.36
C ASP A 239 12.40 1.14 17.00
N TRP A 240 11.29 1.79 17.35
CA TRP A 240 9.94 1.29 17.15
C TRP A 240 9.17 2.11 16.12
N ARG A 241 8.52 1.40 15.21
CA ARG A 241 7.59 1.97 14.24
C ARG A 241 6.29 1.18 14.23
N VAL A 242 5.16 1.87 14.31
CA VAL A 242 3.84 1.30 14.02
C VAL A 242 3.50 1.58 12.55
N PHE A 243 2.82 0.64 11.92
CA PHE A 243 2.28 0.83 10.58
C PHE A 243 0.94 0.13 10.45
N GLY A 244 0.17 0.56 9.46
CA GLY A 244 -1.09 -0.07 9.11
C GLY A 244 -1.43 0.20 7.65
N PHE A 245 -2.30 -0.64 7.10
CA PHE A 245 -2.84 -0.46 5.76
C PHE A 245 -4.31 -0.85 5.71
N GLY A 246 -5.02 -0.23 4.78
CA GLY A 246 -6.35 -0.63 4.35
C GLY A 246 -6.39 -0.66 2.83
N ARG A 247 -7.10 -1.62 2.23
CA ARG A 247 -7.30 -1.74 0.80
C ARG A 247 -8.72 -2.17 0.51
N LEU A 248 -9.32 -1.55 -0.48
CA LEU A 248 -10.59 -1.94 -1.09
C LEU A 248 -10.30 -2.48 -2.49
N ASP A 249 -10.82 -3.65 -2.78
CA ASP A 249 -10.77 -4.30 -4.09
C ASP A 249 -12.19 -4.39 -4.65
N SER A 250 -12.39 -3.97 -5.92
CA SER A 250 -13.68 -4.09 -6.61
C SER A 250 -13.50 -4.85 -7.91
N VAL A 251 -14.28 -5.93 -8.08
CA VAL A 251 -14.34 -6.72 -9.31
C VAL A 251 -15.46 -6.26 -10.26
N ALA A 252 -16.07 -5.09 -10.00
CA ALA A 252 -17.05 -4.50 -10.90
C ALA A 252 -16.44 -4.24 -12.28
N GLY A 253 -17.04 -4.82 -13.32
CA GLY A 253 -16.54 -4.73 -14.69
C GLY A 253 -15.21 -5.46 -14.94
N ALA A 254 -14.77 -6.31 -14.02
CA ALA A 254 -13.61 -7.18 -14.21
C ALA A 254 -13.89 -8.27 -15.25
N ALA A 255 -12.82 -8.77 -15.89
CA ALA A 255 -12.91 -9.78 -16.96
C ALA A 255 -13.60 -11.08 -16.53
N ASN A 256 -13.58 -11.38 -15.22
CA ASN A 256 -14.13 -12.61 -14.64
C ASN A 256 -15.20 -12.33 -13.57
N ALA A 257 -15.89 -11.19 -13.65
CA ALA A 257 -16.95 -10.83 -12.71
C ALA A 257 -18.10 -11.85 -12.69
N ASP A 258 -18.30 -12.57 -13.80
CA ASP A 258 -19.36 -13.60 -13.97
C ASP A 258 -18.89 -15.00 -13.49
N SER A 259 -17.68 -15.15 -12.98
CA SER A 259 -17.23 -16.44 -12.45
C SER A 259 -18.09 -16.86 -11.26
N PRO A 260 -18.48 -18.14 -11.15
CA PRO A 260 -19.22 -18.65 -9.99
C PRO A 260 -18.41 -18.58 -8.68
N LEU A 261 -17.11 -18.26 -8.76
CA LEU A 261 -16.26 -18.03 -7.61
C LEU A 261 -16.27 -16.55 -7.14
N VAL A 262 -16.96 -15.67 -7.84
CA VAL A 262 -17.19 -14.28 -7.43
C VAL A 262 -18.49 -14.22 -6.65
N SER A 263 -18.39 -14.00 -5.35
CA SER A 263 -19.54 -13.98 -4.42
C SER A 263 -19.91 -12.55 -3.98
N ARG A 264 -18.99 -11.60 -4.11
CA ARG A 264 -19.21 -10.16 -3.82
C ARG A 264 -18.40 -9.28 -4.76
N THR A 265 -18.96 -8.12 -5.10
CA THR A 265 -18.32 -7.18 -6.02
C THR A 265 -17.18 -6.40 -5.37
N THR A 266 -17.29 -6.09 -4.07
CA THR A 266 -16.30 -5.30 -3.34
C THR A 266 -15.86 -6.01 -2.08
N GLY A 267 -14.60 -6.03 -1.82
CA GLY A 267 -14.03 -6.56 -0.62
C GLY A 267 -12.94 -5.67 -0.03
N TYR A 268 -12.49 -5.98 1.16
CA TYR A 268 -11.48 -5.21 1.84
C TYR A 268 -10.35 -6.09 2.38
N SER A 269 -9.19 -5.47 2.56
CA SER A 269 -8.07 -6.04 3.30
C SER A 269 -7.54 -4.97 4.24
N ALA A 270 -7.15 -5.33 5.43
CA ALA A 270 -6.58 -4.40 6.40
C ALA A 270 -5.55 -5.10 7.28
N GLY A 271 -4.58 -4.36 7.76
CA GLY A 271 -3.60 -4.90 8.69
C GLY A 271 -2.92 -3.81 9.50
N VAL A 272 -2.40 -4.21 10.65
CA VAL A 272 -1.62 -3.36 11.54
C VAL A 272 -0.43 -4.13 12.08
N GLY A 273 0.68 -3.46 12.27
CA GLY A 273 1.89 -4.10 12.75
C GLY A 273 2.87 -3.15 13.44
N LEU A 274 3.86 -3.78 14.04
CA LEU A 274 4.97 -3.14 14.72
C LEU A 274 6.29 -3.63 14.11
N GLN A 275 7.17 -2.71 13.86
CA GLN A 275 8.56 -2.95 13.47
C GLN A 275 9.46 -2.55 14.63
N TRP A 276 10.38 -3.43 15.00
CA TRP A 276 11.41 -3.18 15.99
C TRP A 276 12.79 -3.37 15.38
N THR A 277 13.60 -2.31 15.38
CA THR A 277 14.99 -2.31 14.89
C THR A 277 15.93 -2.69 16.04
N TRP A 278 16.65 -3.78 15.90
CA TRP A 278 17.61 -4.27 16.89
C TRP A 278 18.98 -3.64 16.74
N MET A 279 19.42 -3.56 15.46
CA MET A 279 20.74 -3.03 15.09
C MET A 279 20.63 -2.16 13.85
N ARG A 280 21.49 -1.16 13.77
CA ARG A 280 21.58 -0.27 12.60
C ARG A 280 23.03 0.19 12.38
N SER A 281 23.33 0.53 11.14
CA SER A 281 24.62 1.13 10.77
C SER A 281 24.74 2.54 11.33
N GLU A 282 25.93 2.89 11.79
CA GLU A 282 26.32 4.29 12.07
C GLU A 282 26.58 5.06 10.76
N ARG A 283 26.88 4.35 9.66
CA ARG A 283 27.06 4.95 8.36
C ARG A 283 25.72 5.34 7.77
N PRO A 284 25.57 6.55 7.17
CA PRO A 284 24.37 6.94 6.47
C PRO A 284 24.17 6.09 5.21
N ALA A 285 22.92 6.07 4.71
CA ALA A 285 22.60 5.51 3.40
C ALA A 285 23.44 6.19 2.32
N ALA A 286 23.93 5.44 1.37
CA ALA A 286 24.55 5.98 0.16
C ALA A 286 23.46 6.38 -0.84
N ASP A 287 23.48 7.64 -1.27
CA ASP A 287 22.57 8.18 -2.30
C ASP A 287 22.90 7.67 -3.70
#